data_df841386c02efce6ec1124db8b95cfed
#
_entry.id   df841386c02efce6ec1124db8b95cfed
#
_cell.length_a   1.000
_cell.length_b   1.000
_cell.length_c   1.000
_cell.angle_alpha   90.00
_cell.angle_beta   90.00
_cell.angle_gamma   90.00
#
_symmetry.space_group_name_H-M   'P 1'
#
loop_
_entity.id
_entity.type
_entity.pdbx_description
1 polymer ?
#
loop_
_entity_poly.entity_id
_entity_poly.type
_entity_poly.pdbx_seq_one_letter_code
_entity_poly.pdbx_strand_id
1 'polypeptide(L)'
;MFNLDFLTKFATSLSYNNPHFMDTIGKLLKQYREINKLTLRQVEEKTGISNAYLSQLENDKIAHPSANTLYKLSQTYDVELETLLSAGGVIEKKEQSTPKHKILQSVAASAGTALTDEEEKELLNYLNFIRQRDK
;
A
#
# COMPACT_ATOMS: atom_id res chain seq x y z
N MET A 1 -25.54 7.55 -4.41
CA MET A 1 -25.37 7.64 -5.86
C MET A 1 -23.87 7.67 -6.17
N PHE A 2 -23.37 6.64 -6.81
CA PHE A 2 -21.94 6.56 -7.16
C PHE A 2 -21.63 7.61 -8.24
N ASN A 3 -20.73 8.52 -7.93
CA ASN A 3 -20.24 9.48 -8.90
C ASN A 3 -19.18 8.77 -9.76
N LEU A 4 -19.50 8.48 -11.01
CA LEU A 4 -18.61 7.86 -11.98
C LEU A 4 -17.30 8.66 -12.16
N ASP A 5 -17.33 9.98 -12.00
CA ASP A 5 -16.13 10.84 -12.03
C ASP A 5 -15.17 10.54 -10.89
N PHE A 6 -15.69 10.17 -9.72
CA PHE A 6 -14.86 9.78 -8.57
C PHE A 6 -14.12 8.46 -8.85
N LEU A 7 -14.82 7.45 -9.37
CA LEU A 7 -14.23 6.17 -9.75
C LEU A 7 -13.21 6.32 -10.89
N THR A 8 -13.49 7.18 -11.87
CA THR A 8 -12.58 7.45 -12.99
C THR A 8 -11.32 8.18 -12.52
N LYS A 9 -11.45 9.18 -11.66
CA LYS A 9 -10.31 9.88 -11.04
C LYS A 9 -9.51 8.97 -10.13
N PHE A 10 -10.17 8.11 -9.38
CA PHE A 10 -9.52 7.13 -8.51
C PHE A 10 -8.81 6.04 -9.34
N ALA A 11 -9.43 5.55 -10.41
CA ALA A 11 -8.83 4.58 -11.32
C ALA A 11 -7.64 5.17 -12.11
N THR A 12 -7.68 6.46 -12.47
CA THR A 12 -6.55 7.15 -13.13
C THR A 12 -5.41 7.43 -12.15
N SER A 13 -5.72 7.66 -10.89
CA SER A 13 -4.73 7.83 -9.82
C SER A 13 -4.08 6.48 -9.43
N LEU A 14 -4.77 5.38 -9.64
CA LEU A 14 -4.28 4.01 -9.49
C LEU A 14 -3.61 3.47 -10.78
N SER A 15 -3.17 4.33 -11.68
CA SER A 15 -2.40 3.92 -12.86
C SER A 15 -1.13 3.18 -12.44
N TYR A 16 -1.30 1.89 -12.30
CA TYR A 16 -0.43 0.90 -11.67
C TYR A 16 0.90 0.68 -12.41
N ASN A 17 1.09 1.34 -13.54
CA ASN A 17 2.20 1.07 -14.44
C ASN A 17 3.13 2.27 -14.66
N ASN A 18 3.16 3.23 -13.75
CA ASN A 18 4.14 4.29 -13.85
C ASN A 18 5.23 4.13 -12.78
N PRO A 19 6.37 3.52 -13.08
CA PRO A 19 7.46 3.34 -12.12
C PRO A 19 8.09 4.67 -11.67
N HIS A 20 7.63 5.78 -12.21
CA HIS A 20 8.13 7.11 -11.88
C HIS A 20 7.28 7.88 -10.86
N PHE A 21 6.18 7.28 -10.40
CA PHE A 21 5.30 7.92 -9.42
C PHE A 21 5.46 7.24 -8.05
N MET A 22 6.65 7.30 -7.49
CA MET A 22 6.80 7.16 -6.05
C MET A 22 6.26 8.45 -5.43
N ASP A 23 4.95 8.49 -5.19
CA ASP A 23 4.38 9.55 -4.39
C ASP A 23 5.03 9.50 -3.02
N THR A 24 5.56 10.63 -2.61
CA THR A 24 6.09 10.78 -1.26
C THR A 24 4.97 10.55 -0.25
N ILE A 25 5.34 10.15 0.97
CA ILE A 25 4.35 10.00 2.05
C ILE A 25 3.52 11.27 2.24
N GLY A 26 4.14 12.44 2.08
CA GLY A 26 3.45 13.73 2.17
C GLY A 26 2.36 13.90 1.12
N LYS A 27 2.66 13.61 -0.14
CA LYS A 27 1.68 13.66 -1.24
C LYS A 27 0.55 12.65 -1.05
N LEU A 28 0.87 11.44 -0.63
CA LEU A 28 -0.11 10.40 -0.36
C LEU A 28 -1.08 10.82 0.76
N LEU A 29 -0.56 11.35 1.85
CA LEU A 29 -1.39 11.85 2.95
C LEU A 29 -2.29 13.02 2.53
N LYS A 30 -1.77 13.92 1.71
CA LYS A 30 -2.56 15.02 1.15
C LYS A 30 -3.72 14.49 0.29
N GLN A 31 -3.46 13.51 -0.57
CA GLN A 31 -4.49 12.89 -1.40
C GLN A 31 -5.60 12.25 -0.54
N TYR A 32 -5.23 11.47 0.47
CA TYR A 32 -6.22 10.86 1.37
C TYR A 32 -7.03 11.89 2.14
N ARG A 33 -6.39 12.98 2.58
CA ARG A 33 -7.11 14.09 3.23
C ARG A 33 -8.13 14.73 2.28
N GLU A 34 -7.74 15.00 1.05
CA GLU A 34 -8.60 15.61 0.03
C GLU A 34 -9.74 14.67 -0.39
N ILE A 35 -9.48 13.37 -0.52
CA ILE A 35 -10.52 12.35 -0.77
C ILE A 35 -11.58 12.36 0.34
N ASN A 36 -11.14 12.45 1.59
CA ASN A 36 -12.03 12.54 2.75
C ASN A 36 -12.65 13.94 2.93
N LYS A 37 -12.33 14.90 2.07
CA LYS A 37 -12.81 16.29 2.12
C LYS A 37 -12.54 16.98 3.46
N LEU A 38 -11.37 16.69 4.05
CA LEU A 38 -10.96 17.26 5.32
C LEU A 38 -9.97 18.42 5.11
N THR A 39 -10.14 19.45 5.92
CA THR A 39 -9.12 20.51 6.04
C THR A 39 -8.02 20.09 7.03
N LEU A 40 -6.85 20.69 6.95
CA LEU A 40 -5.78 20.46 7.92
C LEU A 40 -6.24 20.69 9.37
N ARG A 41 -7.06 21.71 9.58
CA ARG A 41 -7.62 22.02 10.89
C ARG A 41 -8.55 20.93 11.40
N GLN A 42 -9.38 20.37 10.54
CA GLN A 42 -10.24 19.25 10.91
C GLN A 42 -9.45 17.99 11.26
N VAL A 43 -8.34 17.74 10.57
CA VAL A 43 -7.43 16.63 10.90
C VAL A 43 -6.75 16.88 12.23
N GLU A 44 -6.30 18.11 12.52
CA GLU A 44 -5.78 18.49 13.83
C GLU A 44 -6.79 18.23 14.95
N GLU A 45 -8.04 18.63 14.78
CA GLU A 45 -9.12 18.40 15.75
C GLU A 45 -9.36 16.90 16.01
N LYS A 46 -9.25 16.07 14.98
CA LYS A 46 -9.47 14.63 15.09
C LYS A 46 -8.28 13.85 15.64
N THR A 47 -7.06 14.27 15.36
CA THR A 47 -5.84 13.52 15.65
C THR A 47 -5.03 14.11 16.81
N GLY A 48 -5.21 15.39 17.11
CA GLY A 48 -4.35 16.14 18.02
C GLY A 48 -2.97 16.49 17.41
N ILE A 49 -2.74 16.18 16.14
CA ILE A 49 -1.52 16.56 15.43
C ILE A 49 -1.65 17.99 14.94
N SER A 50 -0.68 18.85 15.24
CA SER A 50 -0.78 20.28 14.87
C SER A 50 -0.92 20.50 13.36
N ASN A 51 -1.72 21.49 12.99
CA ASN A 51 -1.88 21.92 11.61
C ASN A 51 -0.54 22.26 10.95
N ALA A 52 0.35 22.94 11.68
CA ALA A 52 1.69 23.26 11.18
C ALA A 52 2.52 22.01 10.86
N TYR A 53 2.47 21.00 11.70
CA TYR A 53 3.15 19.73 11.45
C TYR A 53 2.55 19.01 10.24
N LEU A 54 1.23 18.92 10.14
CA LEU A 54 0.54 18.31 9.01
C LEU A 54 0.88 19.00 7.68
N SER A 55 0.92 20.34 7.68
CA SER A 55 1.31 21.13 6.51
C SER A 55 2.75 20.83 6.08
N GLN A 56 3.68 20.75 7.01
CA GLN A 56 5.07 20.41 6.74
C GLN A 56 5.21 18.96 6.19
N LEU A 57 4.44 18.04 6.73
CA LEU A 57 4.42 16.66 6.29
C LEU A 57 3.89 16.53 4.86
N GLU A 58 2.79 17.19 4.53
CA GLU A 58 2.20 17.18 3.18
C GLU A 58 3.07 17.92 2.13
N ASN A 59 3.92 18.84 2.54
CA ASN A 59 4.85 19.54 1.67
C ASN A 59 6.26 18.92 1.62
N ASP A 60 6.39 17.67 2.07
CA ASP A 60 7.64 16.90 2.05
C ASP A 60 8.78 17.52 2.86
N LYS A 61 8.49 18.44 3.78
CA LYS A 61 9.47 19.00 4.71
C LYS A 61 9.83 18.04 5.83
N ILE A 62 8.94 17.09 6.12
CA ILE A 62 9.16 15.99 7.06
C ILE A 62 9.09 14.69 6.26
N ALA A 63 10.24 14.05 6.07
CA ALA A 63 10.36 12.84 5.26
C ALA A 63 9.98 11.55 6.03
N HIS A 64 10.16 11.55 7.35
CA HIS A 64 10.02 10.36 8.20
C HIS A 64 9.08 10.64 9.38
N PRO A 65 7.75 10.62 9.17
CA PRO A 65 6.81 10.73 10.28
C PRO A 65 6.90 9.50 11.18
N SER A 66 6.59 9.65 12.46
CA SER A 66 6.59 8.54 13.40
C SER A 66 5.45 7.55 13.09
N ALA A 67 5.64 6.28 13.48
CA ALA A 67 4.61 5.24 13.33
C ALA A 67 3.31 5.63 14.06
N ASN A 68 3.39 6.28 15.22
CA ASN A 68 2.21 6.77 15.95
C ASN A 68 1.45 7.86 15.16
N THR A 69 2.17 8.76 14.51
CA THR A 69 1.57 9.77 13.63
C THR A 69 0.82 9.11 12.46
N LEU A 70 1.45 8.15 11.81
CA LEU A 70 0.84 7.40 10.70
C LEU A 70 -0.36 6.57 11.15
N TYR A 71 -0.31 5.99 12.35
CA TYR A 71 -1.44 5.28 12.95
C TYR A 71 -2.67 6.20 13.12
N LYS A 72 -2.48 7.37 13.71
CA LYS A 72 -3.57 8.34 13.89
C LYS A 72 -4.17 8.79 12.56
N LEU A 73 -3.33 9.03 11.57
CA LEU A 73 -3.78 9.41 10.22
C LEU A 73 -4.49 8.26 9.50
N SER A 74 -4.03 7.03 9.65
CA SER A 74 -4.70 5.85 9.08
C SER A 74 -6.14 5.70 9.59
N GLN A 75 -6.35 5.92 10.86
CA GLN A 75 -7.69 5.89 11.47
C GLN A 75 -8.58 7.03 10.97
N THR A 76 -8.01 8.21 10.81
CA THR A 76 -8.75 9.41 10.38
C THR A 76 -9.13 9.35 8.90
N TYR A 77 -8.27 8.79 8.06
CA TYR A 77 -8.47 8.69 6.61
C TYR A 77 -9.10 7.36 6.17
N ASP A 78 -9.32 6.44 7.09
CA ASP A 78 -9.82 5.08 6.82
C ASP A 78 -8.94 4.34 5.78
N VAL A 79 -7.65 4.34 6.06
CA VAL A 79 -6.62 3.72 5.23
C VAL A 79 -5.86 2.68 6.04
N GLU A 80 -5.48 1.60 5.40
CA GLU A 80 -4.64 0.58 6.02
C GLU A 80 -3.33 1.16 6.54
N LEU A 81 -3.04 0.91 7.82
CA LEU A 81 -1.82 1.39 8.48
C LEU A 81 -0.56 0.90 7.76
N GLU A 82 -0.56 -0.34 7.29
CA GLU A 82 0.57 -0.93 6.57
C GLU A 82 0.92 -0.14 5.30
N THR A 83 -0.09 0.37 4.58
CA THR A 83 0.09 1.23 3.42
C THR A 83 0.86 2.51 3.78
N LEU A 84 0.49 3.17 4.87
CA LEU A 84 1.16 4.39 5.32
C LEU A 84 2.54 4.12 5.90
N LEU A 85 2.71 3.05 6.67
CA LEU A 85 4.01 2.66 7.22
C LEU A 85 5.01 2.30 6.12
N SER A 86 4.55 1.63 5.08
CA SER A 86 5.35 1.28 3.90
C SER A 86 5.75 2.53 3.11
N ALA A 87 4.81 3.42 2.83
CA ALA A 87 5.06 4.68 2.13
C ALA A 87 5.96 5.64 2.93
N GLY A 88 5.86 5.60 4.26
CA GLY A 88 6.72 6.37 5.17
C GLY A 88 8.10 5.78 5.41
N GLY A 89 8.40 4.62 4.83
CA GLY A 89 9.68 3.92 5.01
C GLY A 89 9.89 3.34 6.41
N VAL A 90 8.83 3.22 7.22
CA VAL A 90 8.90 2.65 8.57
C VAL A 90 9.01 1.12 8.51
N ILE A 91 8.33 0.52 7.52
CA ILE A 91 8.44 -0.91 7.22
C ILE A 91 8.82 -1.06 5.75
N GLU A 92 9.67 -2.04 5.47
CA GLU A 92 9.87 -2.45 4.09
C GLU A 92 8.56 -3.02 3.54
N LYS A 93 8.20 -2.59 2.34
CA LYS A 93 7.11 -3.23 1.63
C LYS A 93 7.52 -4.68 1.41
N LYS A 94 7.12 -5.56 2.30
CA LYS A 94 7.13 -6.98 1.97
C LYS A 94 6.23 -7.08 0.75
N GLU A 95 6.84 -7.37 -0.39
CA GLU A 95 6.05 -7.86 -1.51
C GLU A 95 5.07 -8.85 -0.90
N GLN A 96 3.79 -8.61 -1.11
CA GLN A 96 2.78 -9.54 -0.63
C GLN A 96 3.07 -10.85 -1.35
N SER A 97 3.97 -11.61 -0.75
CA SER A 97 4.14 -12.99 -1.14
C SER A 97 2.78 -13.63 -0.87
N THR A 98 2.03 -13.84 -1.92
CA THR A 98 0.76 -14.56 -1.82
C THR A 98 1.02 -15.82 -0.97
N PRO A 99 0.07 -16.30 -0.20
CA PRO A 99 0.25 -17.54 0.57
C PRO A 99 0.81 -18.68 -0.27
N LYS A 100 0.52 -18.68 -1.57
CA LYS A 100 1.06 -19.62 -2.55
C LYS A 100 2.58 -19.50 -2.73
N HIS A 101 3.10 -18.28 -2.77
CA HIS A 101 4.55 -18.03 -2.88
C HIS A 101 5.32 -18.52 -1.66
N LYS A 102 4.78 -18.31 -0.45
CA LYS A 102 5.40 -18.82 0.78
C LYS A 102 5.45 -20.34 0.83
N ILE A 103 4.42 -21.02 0.37
CA ILE A 103 4.36 -22.49 0.31
C ILE A 103 5.40 -23.00 -0.69
N LEU A 104 5.49 -22.40 -1.88
CA LEU A 104 6.46 -22.78 -2.90
C LEU A 104 7.90 -22.55 -2.44
N GLN A 105 8.19 -21.43 -1.79
CA GLN A 105 9.50 -21.17 -1.19
C GLN A 105 9.84 -22.18 -0.08
N SER A 106 8.87 -22.56 0.75
CA SER A 106 9.05 -23.54 1.80
C SER A 106 9.38 -24.92 1.22
N VAL A 107 8.70 -25.34 0.17
CA VAL A 107 8.95 -26.60 -0.54
C VAL A 107 10.31 -26.60 -1.22
N ALA A 108 10.69 -25.50 -1.88
CA ALA A 108 12.00 -25.34 -2.50
C ALA A 108 13.13 -25.34 -1.49
N ALA A 109 12.95 -24.69 -0.33
CA ALA A 109 13.92 -24.69 0.76
C ALA A 109 14.15 -26.09 1.34
N SER A 110 13.11 -26.93 1.44
CA SER A 110 13.24 -28.32 1.87
C SER A 110 13.90 -29.24 0.82
N ALA A 111 13.85 -28.86 -0.45
CA ALA A 111 14.55 -29.55 -1.54
C ALA A 111 16.02 -29.08 -1.72
N GLY A 112 16.47 -28.07 -0.98
CA GLY A 112 17.83 -27.55 -1.01
C GLY A 112 18.16 -26.65 -2.19
N THR A 113 17.20 -26.24 -2.99
CA THR A 113 17.35 -25.35 -4.14
C THR A 113 16.33 -24.23 -4.11
N ALA A 114 16.78 -23.00 -4.34
CA ALA A 114 15.85 -21.88 -4.57
C ALA A 114 15.20 -22.04 -5.96
N LEU A 115 13.88 -21.91 -6.02
CA LEU A 115 13.17 -21.89 -7.30
C LEU A 115 13.48 -20.61 -8.07
N THR A 116 13.71 -20.75 -9.35
CA THR A 116 13.74 -19.60 -10.27
C THR A 116 12.32 -19.14 -10.55
N ASP A 117 12.15 -17.88 -10.95
CA ASP A 117 10.83 -17.29 -11.29
C ASP A 117 10.10 -18.09 -12.37
N GLU A 118 10.84 -18.68 -13.31
CA GLU A 118 10.30 -19.54 -14.37
C GLU A 118 9.79 -20.87 -13.83
N GLU A 119 10.53 -21.52 -12.95
CA GLU A 119 10.13 -22.77 -12.29
C GLU A 119 8.90 -22.58 -11.40
N GLU A 120 8.83 -21.44 -10.70
CA GLU A 120 7.65 -21.10 -9.90
C GLU A 120 6.41 -20.94 -10.77
N LYS A 121 6.55 -20.26 -11.90
CA LYS A 121 5.46 -20.06 -12.87
C LYS A 121 4.96 -21.38 -13.45
N GLU A 122 5.85 -22.29 -13.81
CA GLU A 122 5.50 -23.61 -14.30
C GLU A 122 4.78 -24.46 -13.25
N LEU A 123 5.24 -24.44 -12.00
CA LEU A 123 4.58 -25.11 -10.88
C LEU A 123 3.16 -24.57 -10.64
N LEU A 124 2.97 -23.27 -10.70
CA LEU A 124 1.64 -22.64 -10.56
C LEU A 124 0.72 -23.05 -11.71
N ASN A 125 1.21 -23.11 -12.93
CA ASN A 125 0.45 -23.58 -14.09
C ASN A 125 0.05 -25.05 -13.94
N TYR A 126 0.94 -25.90 -13.47
CA TYR A 126 0.67 -27.30 -13.20
C TYR A 126 -0.39 -27.50 -12.12
N LEU A 127 -0.31 -26.77 -11.03
CA LEU A 127 -1.31 -26.80 -9.97
C LEU A 127 -2.69 -26.34 -10.45
N ASN A 128 -2.75 -25.32 -11.29
CA ASN A 128 -4.01 -24.90 -11.90
C ASN A 128 -4.58 -25.96 -12.82
N PHE A 129 -3.75 -26.63 -13.60
CA PHE A 129 -4.17 -27.73 -14.45
C PHE A 129 -4.78 -28.89 -13.66
N ILE A 130 -4.15 -29.32 -12.57
CA ILE A 130 -4.66 -30.38 -11.70
C ILE A 130 -6.02 -30.00 -11.11
N ARG A 131 -6.15 -28.75 -10.63
CA ARG A 131 -7.42 -28.27 -10.04
C ARG A 131 -8.58 -28.23 -11.03
N GLN A 132 -8.30 -27.98 -12.31
CA GLN A 132 -9.32 -27.99 -13.36
C GLN A 132 -9.73 -29.40 -13.76
N ARG A 133 -8.83 -30.37 -13.62
CA ARG A 133 -9.11 -31.77 -13.97
C ARG A 133 -10.03 -32.45 -12.97
N ASP A 134 -9.99 -32.05 -11.70
CA ASP A 134 -10.78 -32.65 -10.63
C ASP A 134 -12.21 -32.07 -10.48
N LYS A 135 -12.59 -31.20 -11.41
CA LYS A 135 -13.96 -30.66 -11.46
C LYS A 135 -14.87 -31.39 -12.42
#